data_cb623fe579f896db62af816cb1c587c9
#
_entry.id   cb623fe579f896db62af816cb1c587c9
#
_cell.length_a   1.000
_cell.length_b   1.000
_cell.length_c   1.000
_cell.angle_alpha   90.00
_cell.angle_beta   90.00
_cell.angle_gamma   90.00
#
_symmetry.space_group_name_H-M   'P 1'
#
loop_
_entity.id
_entity.type
_entity.pdbx_description
1 polymer ?
#
loop_
_entity_poly.entity_id
_entity_poly.type
_entity_poly.pdbx_seq_one_letter_code
_entity_poly.pdbx_strand_id
1 'polypeptide(L)'
;MNEQTSNPNATAKEINEQAAVSSLPVSPEAKPEVVTEVQPEVQKETDSLAADKRKQVLDEAVSALALTKSALAALDGKDAARALATLAEVTGKLELIVAREPTLALAPVDVGTIVHDLFANTETIEAMTDEALDALKHGEVQQARHVLALLASEIVITVTNIPLASYPAAVKAVVPLIDQGKIEEAKAALQAALSTLVETRSVHPLPALRARLLLKRAETLVEDGQRSE
;
A
#
# COMPACT_ATOMS: atom_id res chain seq x y z
N MET A 1 26.89 -21.21 27.29
CA MET A 1 25.81 -20.31 27.70
C MET A 1 25.85 -19.15 26.72
N ASN A 2 25.14 -19.26 25.62
CA ASN A 2 24.95 -18.18 24.60
C ASN A 2 23.45 -17.99 24.44
N GLU A 3 22.93 -16.96 25.06
CA GLU A 3 21.57 -16.49 24.84
C GLU A 3 21.52 -15.74 23.51
N GLN A 4 20.85 -16.34 22.52
CA GLN A 4 20.41 -15.65 21.32
C GLN A 4 19.16 -14.84 21.68
N THR A 5 19.31 -13.54 21.80
CA THR A 5 18.20 -12.59 21.88
C THR A 5 17.52 -12.53 20.51
N SER A 6 16.40 -13.22 20.36
CA SER A 6 15.52 -13.06 19.20
C SER A 6 14.82 -11.69 19.27
N ASN A 7 14.96 -10.92 18.21
CA ASN A 7 14.28 -9.64 18.02
C ASN A 7 12.79 -9.89 17.70
N PRO A 8 11.81 -9.48 18.53
CA PRO A 8 10.40 -9.80 18.33
C PRO A 8 9.65 -8.85 17.39
N ASN A 9 10.35 -8.02 16.60
CA ASN A 9 9.71 -6.95 15.81
C ASN A 9 9.91 -7.07 14.29
N ALA A 10 10.28 -8.26 13.80
CA ALA A 10 10.18 -8.53 12.36
C ALA A 10 8.71 -8.82 12.03
N THR A 11 8.06 -7.92 11.32
CA THR A 11 6.66 -8.10 10.89
C THR A 11 6.56 -9.32 10.00
N ALA A 12 5.51 -10.13 10.18
CA ALA A 12 5.24 -11.34 9.39
C ALA A 12 5.26 -11.11 7.85
N LYS A 13 5.24 -9.85 7.43
CA LYS A 13 5.34 -9.38 6.05
C LYS A 13 6.75 -9.52 5.47
N GLU A 14 7.79 -9.19 6.24
CA GLU A 14 9.20 -9.28 5.79
C GLU A 14 9.71 -10.73 5.73
N ILE A 15 9.21 -11.60 6.62
CA ILE A 15 9.62 -13.01 6.65
C ILE A 15 9.04 -13.78 5.44
N ASN A 16 7.84 -13.40 4.98
CA ASN A 16 7.18 -14.08 3.87
C ASN A 16 7.73 -13.66 2.49
N GLU A 17 8.24 -12.43 2.37
CA GLU A 17 8.78 -11.89 1.12
C GLU A 17 10.18 -12.48 0.80
N GLN A 18 11.02 -12.70 1.82
CA GLN A 18 12.35 -13.30 1.64
C GLN A 18 12.32 -14.82 1.42
N ALA A 19 11.33 -15.53 1.97
CA ALA A 19 11.21 -16.99 1.79
C ALA A 19 10.64 -17.36 0.40
N ALA A 20 9.82 -16.50 -0.20
CA ALA A 20 9.18 -16.75 -1.49
C ALA A 20 10.12 -16.59 -2.70
N VAL A 21 11.17 -15.78 -2.57
CA VAL A 21 12.12 -15.51 -3.67
C VAL A 21 13.12 -16.66 -3.88
N SER A 22 13.29 -17.53 -2.88
CA SER A 22 14.34 -18.59 -2.90
C SER A 22 13.95 -19.89 -3.58
N SER A 23 12.71 -20.08 -4.03
CA SER A 23 12.22 -21.37 -4.54
C SER A 23 11.83 -21.39 -6.04
N LEU A 24 12.00 -20.29 -6.76
CA LEU A 24 11.69 -20.26 -8.19
C LEU A 24 12.94 -20.52 -9.03
N PRO A 25 12.87 -21.40 -10.06
CA PRO A 25 13.99 -21.68 -10.98
C PRO A 25 14.20 -20.58 -12.02
N VAL A 26 13.74 -19.36 -11.75
CA VAL A 26 13.84 -18.23 -12.67
C VAL A 26 15.09 -17.43 -12.34
N SER A 27 16.19 -17.65 -13.09
CA SER A 27 17.25 -16.66 -13.18
C SER A 27 16.65 -15.42 -13.84
N PRO A 28 16.65 -14.24 -13.18
CA PRO A 28 16.20 -13.02 -13.84
C PRO A 28 17.05 -12.77 -15.07
N GLU A 29 16.44 -12.75 -16.24
CA GLU A 29 17.14 -12.35 -17.47
C GLU A 29 17.63 -10.91 -17.32
N ALA A 30 18.80 -10.64 -17.91
CA ALA A 30 19.33 -9.28 -17.95
C ALA A 30 18.31 -8.36 -18.65
N LYS A 31 18.03 -7.21 -18.03
CA LYS A 31 17.12 -6.21 -18.63
C LYS A 31 17.61 -5.86 -20.03
N PRO A 32 16.74 -5.93 -21.06
CA PRO A 32 17.11 -5.46 -22.39
C PRO A 32 17.60 -3.99 -22.32
N GLU A 33 18.63 -3.67 -23.09
CA GLU A 33 19.26 -2.34 -23.11
C GLU A 33 18.21 -1.23 -23.33
N VAL A 34 17.30 -1.44 -24.29
CA VAL A 34 16.17 -0.54 -24.60
C VAL A 34 15.27 -0.27 -23.40
N VAL A 35 15.03 -1.25 -22.53
CA VAL A 35 14.25 -1.07 -21.30
C VAL A 35 15.02 -0.26 -20.28
N THR A 36 16.33 -0.46 -20.21
CA THR A 36 17.22 0.28 -19.31
C THR A 36 17.28 1.76 -19.70
N GLU A 37 17.24 2.06 -20.99
CA GLU A 37 17.27 3.43 -21.50
C GLU A 37 16.05 4.29 -21.08
N VAL A 38 14.86 3.71 -20.97
CA VAL A 38 13.64 4.44 -20.55
C VAL A 38 13.34 4.33 -19.05
N GLN A 39 14.21 3.67 -18.29
CA GLN A 39 14.03 3.48 -16.85
C GLN A 39 13.97 4.82 -16.06
N PRO A 40 14.77 5.85 -16.38
CA PRO A 40 14.67 7.15 -15.72
C PRO A 40 13.31 7.83 -15.94
N GLU A 41 12.74 7.73 -17.14
CA GLU A 41 11.43 8.25 -17.47
C GLU A 41 10.31 7.46 -16.78
N VAL A 42 10.44 6.13 -16.68
CA VAL A 42 9.54 5.27 -15.90
C VAL A 42 9.54 5.70 -14.45
N GLN A 43 10.72 5.91 -13.85
CA GLN A 43 10.82 6.37 -12.47
C GLN A 43 10.18 7.74 -12.27
N LYS A 44 10.45 8.67 -13.17
CA LYS A 44 9.85 10.01 -13.14
C LYS A 44 8.32 9.96 -13.23
N GLU A 45 7.77 9.13 -14.11
CA GLU A 45 6.32 8.95 -14.23
C GLU A 45 5.73 8.31 -12.96
N THR A 46 6.42 7.31 -12.39
CA THR A 46 6.04 6.68 -11.13
C THR A 46 5.97 7.71 -10.00
N ASP A 47 7.01 8.53 -9.87
CA ASP A 47 7.08 9.58 -8.86
C ASP A 47 6.00 10.65 -9.06
N SER A 48 5.70 11.00 -10.31
CA SER A 48 4.63 11.94 -10.64
C SER A 48 3.25 11.40 -10.25
N LEU A 49 2.95 10.15 -10.59
CA LEU A 49 1.70 9.49 -10.24
C LEU A 49 1.52 9.40 -8.70
N ALA A 50 2.58 9.07 -7.98
CA ALA A 50 2.57 9.05 -6.52
C ALA A 50 2.42 10.46 -5.92
N ALA A 51 3.11 11.46 -6.48
CA ALA A 51 3.01 12.86 -6.04
C ALA A 51 1.60 13.42 -6.20
N ASP A 52 0.92 13.10 -7.30
CA ASP A 52 -0.46 13.53 -7.52
C ASP A 52 -1.43 12.94 -6.50
N LYS A 53 -1.22 11.70 -6.08
CA LYS A 53 -1.98 11.09 -4.99
C LYS A 53 -1.63 11.71 -3.63
N ARG A 54 -0.35 12.01 -3.37
CA ARG A 54 0.07 12.68 -2.12
C ARG A 54 -0.53 14.07 -1.95
N LYS A 55 -0.75 14.82 -3.03
CA LYS A 55 -1.45 16.13 -2.99
C LYS A 55 -2.89 16.03 -2.47
N GLN A 56 -3.49 14.84 -2.55
CA GLN A 56 -4.85 14.59 -2.06
C GLN A 56 -4.89 14.19 -0.58
N VAL A 57 -3.75 13.91 0.04
CA VAL A 57 -3.66 13.55 1.46
C VAL A 57 -4.05 14.75 2.30
N LEU A 58 -4.93 14.51 3.29
CA LEU A 58 -5.44 15.53 4.17
C LEU A 58 -4.67 15.53 5.50
N ASP A 59 -4.03 16.63 5.84
CA ASP A 59 -3.25 16.79 7.06
C ASP A 59 -4.08 16.54 8.32
N GLU A 60 -5.34 16.97 8.33
CA GLU A 60 -6.28 16.71 9.40
C GLU A 60 -6.57 15.21 9.57
N ALA A 61 -6.68 14.46 8.47
CA ALA A 61 -6.90 13.02 8.50
C ALA A 61 -5.65 12.26 8.98
N VAL A 62 -4.47 12.64 8.50
CA VAL A 62 -3.18 12.10 8.97
C VAL A 62 -3.04 12.31 10.47
N SER A 63 -3.32 13.54 10.92
CA SER A 63 -3.26 13.90 12.34
C SER A 63 -4.29 13.12 13.16
N ALA A 64 -5.54 12.98 12.68
CA ALA A 64 -6.57 12.21 13.36
C ALA A 64 -6.16 10.72 13.52
N LEU A 65 -5.57 10.12 12.49
CA LEU A 65 -5.07 8.74 12.56
C LEU A 65 -3.92 8.60 13.58
N ALA A 66 -2.97 9.52 13.57
CA ALA A 66 -1.85 9.53 14.52
C ALA A 66 -2.34 9.69 15.97
N LEU A 67 -3.28 10.59 16.19
CA LEU A 67 -3.91 10.81 17.50
C LEU A 67 -4.71 9.57 17.95
N THR A 68 -5.43 8.88 17.04
CA THR A 68 -6.12 7.63 17.38
C THR A 68 -5.16 6.58 17.90
N LYS A 69 -4.01 6.42 17.24
CA LYS A 69 -2.94 5.52 17.71
C LYS A 69 -2.35 5.96 19.06
N SER A 70 -2.22 7.27 19.27
CA SER A 70 -1.74 7.85 20.53
C SER A 70 -2.74 7.61 21.67
N ALA A 71 -4.05 7.72 21.41
CA ALA A 71 -5.09 7.41 22.39
C ALA A 71 -5.05 5.92 22.79
N LEU A 72 -4.85 5.01 21.82
CA LEU A 72 -4.66 3.59 22.11
C LEU A 72 -3.45 3.34 23.03
N ALA A 73 -2.31 3.98 22.71
CA ALA A 73 -1.10 3.89 23.53
C ALA A 73 -1.32 4.47 24.95
N ALA A 74 -2.10 5.53 25.09
CA ALA A 74 -2.48 6.08 26.42
C ALA A 74 -3.31 5.08 27.22
N LEU A 75 -4.26 4.36 26.59
CA LEU A 75 -5.03 3.30 27.24
C LEU A 75 -4.14 2.13 27.66
N ASP A 76 -3.15 1.75 26.85
CA ASP A 76 -2.15 0.74 27.22
C ASP A 76 -1.33 1.17 28.44
N GLY A 77 -1.01 2.47 28.54
CA GLY A 77 -0.38 3.10 29.70
C GLY A 77 -1.30 3.35 30.88
N LYS A 78 -2.59 2.95 30.80
CA LYS A 78 -3.65 3.21 31.81
C LYS A 78 -3.89 4.69 32.08
N ASP A 79 -3.61 5.57 31.14
CA ASP A 79 -3.84 7.00 31.20
C ASP A 79 -5.16 7.34 30.49
N ALA A 80 -6.27 7.09 31.16
CA ALA A 80 -7.62 7.34 30.65
C ALA A 80 -7.87 8.82 30.35
N ALA A 81 -7.34 9.73 31.18
CA ALA A 81 -7.52 11.17 31.01
C ALA A 81 -6.85 11.65 29.70
N ARG A 82 -5.63 11.21 29.45
CA ARG A 82 -4.91 11.51 28.22
C ARG A 82 -5.61 10.89 27.00
N ALA A 83 -6.11 9.66 27.11
CA ALA A 83 -6.85 9.01 26.03
C ALA A 83 -8.10 9.82 25.65
N LEU A 84 -8.90 10.26 26.63
CA LEU A 84 -10.10 11.07 26.40
C LEU A 84 -9.76 12.42 25.74
N ALA A 85 -8.74 13.13 26.23
CA ALA A 85 -8.31 14.39 25.64
C ALA A 85 -7.90 14.21 24.17
N THR A 86 -7.12 13.15 23.89
CA THR A 86 -6.68 12.83 22.53
C THR A 86 -7.84 12.45 21.61
N LEU A 87 -8.84 11.68 22.11
CA LEU A 87 -10.02 11.32 21.33
C LEU A 87 -10.94 12.53 21.04
N ALA A 88 -10.97 13.52 21.91
CA ALA A 88 -11.65 14.77 21.63
C ALA A 88 -11.02 15.54 20.46
N GLU A 89 -9.69 15.57 20.39
CA GLU A 89 -8.96 16.16 19.25
C GLU A 89 -9.22 15.37 17.95
N VAL A 90 -9.19 14.04 18.00
CA VAL A 90 -9.53 13.17 16.83
C VAL A 90 -10.91 13.53 16.30
N THR A 91 -11.89 13.60 17.20
CA THR A 91 -13.28 13.92 16.84
C THR A 91 -13.37 15.28 16.17
N GLY A 92 -12.75 16.31 16.75
CA GLY A 92 -12.74 17.66 16.18
C GLY A 92 -12.15 17.71 14.78
N LYS A 93 -11.03 17.01 14.53
CA LYS A 93 -10.41 16.95 13.21
C LYS A 93 -11.29 16.25 12.17
N LEU A 94 -11.89 15.12 12.53
CA LEU A 94 -12.78 14.38 11.64
C LEU A 94 -14.05 15.17 11.30
N GLU A 95 -14.63 15.85 12.27
CA GLU A 95 -15.79 16.74 12.05
C GLU A 95 -15.45 17.92 11.15
N LEU A 96 -14.26 18.48 11.29
CA LEU A 96 -13.79 19.55 10.42
C LEU A 96 -13.67 19.10 8.95
N ILE A 97 -13.16 17.88 8.70
CA ILE A 97 -13.08 17.30 7.35
C ILE A 97 -14.51 17.16 6.78
N VAL A 98 -15.41 16.53 7.53
CA VAL A 98 -16.80 16.29 7.08
C VAL A 98 -17.54 17.62 6.82
N ALA A 99 -17.28 18.65 7.64
CA ALA A 99 -17.89 19.96 7.46
C ALA A 99 -17.39 20.70 6.21
N ARG A 100 -16.09 20.55 5.87
CA ARG A 100 -15.50 21.18 4.68
C ARG A 100 -15.85 20.43 3.39
N GLU A 101 -15.88 19.10 3.46
CA GLU A 101 -16.10 18.23 2.31
C GLU A 101 -17.17 17.16 2.61
N PRO A 102 -18.45 17.55 2.69
CA PRO A 102 -19.53 16.66 3.13
C PRO A 102 -19.80 15.49 2.17
N THR A 103 -19.30 15.55 0.94
CA THR A 103 -19.42 14.48 -0.06
C THR A 103 -18.21 13.53 -0.08
N LEU A 104 -17.18 13.82 0.70
CA LEU A 104 -15.99 12.99 0.76
C LEU A 104 -16.30 11.69 1.54
N ALA A 105 -16.23 10.57 0.87
CA ALA A 105 -16.48 9.27 1.53
C ALA A 105 -15.23 8.70 2.22
N LEU A 106 -14.04 8.94 1.64
CA LEU A 106 -12.75 8.42 2.07
C LEU A 106 -11.75 9.56 2.20
N ALA A 107 -11.18 9.75 3.40
CA ALA A 107 -10.15 10.76 3.64
C ALA A 107 -8.75 10.15 3.51
N PRO A 108 -7.96 10.52 2.49
CA PRO A 108 -6.63 9.98 2.27
C PRO A 108 -5.66 10.38 3.40
N VAL A 109 -4.88 9.41 3.89
CA VAL A 109 -3.91 9.60 4.99
C VAL A 109 -2.49 9.18 4.63
N ASP A 110 -2.32 8.28 3.66
CA ASP A 110 -1.00 7.80 3.25
C ASP A 110 -1.01 7.29 1.81
N VAL A 111 0.15 7.37 1.15
CA VAL A 111 0.35 6.90 -0.23
C VAL A 111 1.60 6.05 -0.30
N GLY A 112 1.40 4.77 -0.58
CA GLY A 112 2.44 3.80 -0.89
C GLY A 112 2.61 3.59 -2.38
N THR A 113 3.82 3.19 -2.81
CA THR A 113 4.10 2.80 -4.19
C THR A 113 4.90 1.50 -4.19
N ILE A 114 4.45 0.53 -4.96
CA ILE A 114 5.15 -0.75 -5.16
C ILE A 114 5.33 -0.92 -6.67
N VAL A 115 6.51 -1.33 -7.09
CA VAL A 115 6.81 -1.64 -8.49
C VAL A 115 7.13 -3.13 -8.57
N HIS A 116 6.29 -3.85 -9.29
CA HIS A 116 6.56 -5.23 -9.70
C HIS A 116 7.12 -5.19 -11.11
N ASP A 117 8.26 -5.83 -11.36
CA ASP A 117 8.94 -5.75 -12.64
C ASP A 117 9.55 -7.12 -12.99
N LEU A 118 8.81 -7.90 -13.75
CA LEU A 118 9.23 -9.21 -14.22
C LEU A 118 9.97 -9.05 -15.57
N PHE A 119 11.21 -9.54 -15.61
CA PHE A 119 11.96 -9.74 -16.82
C PHE A 119 12.12 -11.25 -17.04
N ALA A 120 11.39 -11.78 -18.01
CA ALA A 120 11.42 -13.19 -18.36
C ALA A 120 11.18 -13.34 -19.87
N ASN A 121 11.71 -14.41 -20.44
CA ASN A 121 11.41 -14.79 -21.81
C ASN A 121 10.02 -15.43 -21.91
N THR A 122 9.56 -15.63 -23.13
CA THR A 122 8.25 -16.18 -23.43
C THR A 122 8.06 -17.57 -22.81
N GLU A 123 9.07 -18.41 -22.89
CA GLU A 123 9.06 -19.78 -22.36
C GLU A 123 8.85 -19.78 -20.83
N THR A 124 9.52 -18.88 -20.12
CA THR A 124 9.35 -18.73 -18.66
C THR A 124 7.93 -18.27 -18.31
N ILE A 125 7.39 -17.30 -19.05
CA ILE A 125 6.01 -16.81 -18.83
C ILE A 125 4.99 -17.91 -19.10
N GLU A 126 5.17 -18.69 -20.17
CA GLU A 126 4.32 -19.82 -20.49
C GLU A 126 4.39 -20.90 -19.38
N ALA A 127 5.58 -21.27 -18.94
CA ALA A 127 5.77 -22.24 -17.86
C ALA A 127 5.10 -21.81 -16.56
N MET A 128 5.24 -20.53 -16.15
CA MET A 128 4.60 -20.00 -14.98
C MET A 128 3.06 -19.94 -15.13
N THR A 129 2.59 -19.66 -16.32
CA THR A 129 1.13 -19.66 -16.61
C THR A 129 0.57 -21.07 -16.50
N ASP A 130 1.26 -22.07 -17.03
CA ASP A 130 0.90 -23.48 -16.94
C ASP A 130 0.91 -23.97 -15.48
N GLU A 131 1.92 -23.58 -14.69
CA GLU A 131 1.95 -23.87 -13.26
C GLU A 131 0.75 -23.30 -12.52
N ALA A 132 0.39 -22.05 -12.81
CA ALA A 132 -0.78 -21.42 -12.19
C ALA A 132 -2.10 -22.14 -12.59
N LEU A 133 -2.22 -22.53 -13.86
CA LEU A 133 -3.37 -23.29 -14.35
C LEU A 133 -3.46 -24.68 -13.71
N ASP A 134 -2.32 -25.34 -13.53
CA ASP A 134 -2.28 -26.67 -12.92
C ASP A 134 -2.62 -26.61 -11.43
N ALA A 135 -2.10 -25.63 -10.70
CA ALA A 135 -2.49 -25.36 -9.32
C ALA A 135 -4.00 -25.11 -9.19
N LEU A 136 -4.60 -24.35 -10.11
CA LEU A 136 -6.07 -24.14 -10.11
C LEU A 136 -6.85 -25.43 -10.37
N LYS A 137 -6.40 -26.31 -11.27
CA LYS A 137 -7.04 -27.61 -11.51
C LYS A 137 -7.04 -28.51 -10.28
N HIS A 138 -5.98 -28.40 -9.45
CA HIS A 138 -5.87 -29.16 -8.21
C HIS A 138 -6.52 -28.48 -6.98
N GLY A 139 -7.14 -27.30 -7.18
CA GLY A 139 -7.77 -26.54 -6.10
C GLY A 139 -6.79 -25.77 -5.22
N GLU A 140 -5.52 -25.67 -5.61
CA GLU A 140 -4.45 -24.96 -4.90
C GLU A 140 -4.49 -23.46 -5.19
N VAL A 141 -5.61 -22.82 -4.83
CA VAL A 141 -5.90 -21.42 -5.20
C VAL A 141 -4.82 -20.45 -4.69
N GLN A 142 -4.23 -20.69 -3.52
CA GLN A 142 -3.20 -19.80 -2.96
C GLN A 142 -1.88 -19.91 -3.74
N GLN A 143 -1.51 -21.11 -4.19
CA GLN A 143 -0.35 -21.33 -5.06
C GLN A 143 -0.56 -20.61 -6.40
N ALA A 144 -1.70 -20.80 -7.04
CA ALA A 144 -2.01 -20.12 -8.29
C ALA A 144 -1.95 -18.58 -8.14
N ARG A 145 -2.52 -18.03 -7.07
CA ARG A 145 -2.47 -16.58 -6.80
C ARG A 145 -1.03 -16.09 -6.62
N HIS A 146 -0.20 -16.86 -5.95
CA HIS A 146 1.22 -16.52 -5.77
C HIS A 146 1.95 -16.45 -7.11
N VAL A 147 1.82 -17.49 -7.95
CA VAL A 147 2.45 -17.53 -9.28
C VAL A 147 1.95 -16.38 -10.17
N LEU A 148 0.61 -16.14 -10.20
CA LEU A 148 0.03 -15.06 -10.98
C LEU A 148 0.49 -13.66 -10.52
N ALA A 149 0.72 -13.47 -9.21
CA ALA A 149 1.25 -12.22 -8.69
C ALA A 149 2.69 -11.94 -9.17
N LEU A 150 3.49 -12.99 -9.37
CA LEU A 150 4.86 -12.88 -9.90
C LEU A 150 4.89 -12.54 -11.39
N LEU A 151 3.83 -12.86 -12.14
CA LEU A 151 3.69 -12.50 -13.57
C LEU A 151 3.33 -11.02 -13.78
N ALA A 152 2.95 -10.31 -12.72
CA ALA A 152 2.60 -8.90 -12.80
C ALA A 152 3.84 -8.03 -13.09
N SER A 153 3.74 -7.18 -14.09
CA SER A 153 4.75 -6.14 -14.40
C SER A 153 4.03 -4.80 -14.36
N GLU A 154 4.01 -4.17 -13.18
CA GLU A 154 3.11 -3.04 -12.90
C GLU A 154 3.61 -2.12 -11.79
N ILE A 155 3.18 -0.86 -11.84
CA ILE A 155 3.28 0.09 -10.74
C ILE A 155 1.94 0.07 -10.00
N VAL A 156 1.96 -0.23 -8.71
CA VAL A 156 0.79 -0.20 -7.83
C VAL A 156 0.92 1.00 -6.89
N ILE A 157 0.00 1.94 -6.99
CA ILE A 157 -0.11 3.05 -6.04
C ILE A 157 -1.26 2.74 -5.09
N THR A 158 -0.95 2.61 -3.82
CA THR A 158 -1.91 2.33 -2.75
C THR A 158 -2.15 3.61 -1.95
N VAL A 159 -3.41 3.96 -1.73
CA VAL A 159 -3.81 5.06 -0.86
C VAL A 159 -4.58 4.48 0.32
N THR A 160 -4.08 4.73 1.53
CA THR A 160 -4.78 4.40 2.77
C THR A 160 -5.73 5.53 3.13
N ASN A 161 -6.97 5.19 3.47
CA ASN A 161 -8.03 6.17 3.71
C ASN A 161 -8.78 5.88 5.01
N ILE A 162 -9.25 6.94 5.68
CA ILE A 162 -10.24 6.87 6.75
C ILE A 162 -11.64 6.88 6.12
N PRO A 163 -12.51 5.87 6.37
CA PRO A 163 -13.90 5.88 5.92
C PRO A 163 -14.72 6.84 6.79
N LEU A 164 -15.06 8.02 6.25
CA LEU A 164 -15.71 9.09 7.00
C LEU A 164 -17.15 8.76 7.44
N ALA A 165 -17.80 7.81 6.81
CA ALA A 165 -19.14 7.37 7.19
C ALA A 165 -19.18 6.58 8.52
N SER A 166 -18.11 5.85 8.86
CA SER A 166 -18.11 4.92 10.00
C SER A 166 -17.06 5.23 11.06
N TYR A 167 -15.88 5.67 10.66
CA TYR A 167 -14.75 5.88 11.56
C TYR A 167 -15.04 6.93 12.66
N PRO A 168 -15.62 8.12 12.39
CA PRO A 168 -15.92 9.10 13.42
C PRO A 168 -16.88 8.55 14.49
N ALA A 169 -17.89 7.80 14.08
CA ALA A 169 -18.84 7.16 14.99
C ALA A 169 -18.17 6.09 15.86
N ALA A 170 -17.29 5.28 15.26
CA ALA A 170 -16.53 4.25 15.98
C ALA A 170 -15.60 4.86 17.04
N VAL A 171 -14.91 5.96 16.73
CA VAL A 171 -14.06 6.69 17.70
C VAL A 171 -14.90 7.26 18.84
N LYS A 172 -16.03 7.90 18.54
CA LYS A 172 -16.94 8.45 19.59
C LYS A 172 -17.48 7.37 20.51
N ALA A 173 -17.74 6.16 20.02
CA ALA A 173 -18.25 5.04 20.81
C ALA A 173 -17.25 4.54 21.87
N VAL A 174 -15.96 4.87 21.74
CA VAL A 174 -14.93 4.50 22.74
C VAL A 174 -15.04 5.31 24.03
N VAL A 175 -15.45 6.58 23.93
CA VAL A 175 -15.51 7.53 25.07
C VAL A 175 -16.31 6.98 26.26
N PRO A 176 -17.58 6.55 26.11
CA PRO A 176 -18.34 6.02 27.23
C PRO A 176 -17.77 4.74 27.84
N LEU A 177 -16.98 3.94 27.09
CA LEU A 177 -16.29 2.77 27.64
C LEU A 177 -15.17 3.19 28.60
N ILE A 178 -14.42 4.23 28.25
CA ILE A 178 -13.40 4.80 29.12
C ILE A 178 -14.02 5.38 30.40
N ASP A 179 -15.09 6.15 30.27
CA ASP A 179 -15.80 6.76 31.39
C ASP A 179 -16.38 5.72 32.38
N GLN A 180 -16.75 4.53 31.86
CA GLN A 180 -17.21 3.39 32.65
C GLN A 180 -16.05 2.55 33.25
N GLY A 181 -14.80 2.91 33.00
CA GLY A 181 -13.64 2.15 33.44
C GLY A 181 -13.39 0.85 32.67
N LYS A 182 -14.11 0.62 31.56
CA LYS A 182 -14.01 -0.56 30.69
C LYS A 182 -12.82 -0.44 29.71
N ILE A 183 -11.62 -0.34 30.25
CA ILE A 183 -10.41 0.00 29.48
C ILE A 183 -10.12 -1.04 28.38
N GLU A 184 -10.23 -2.33 28.68
CA GLU A 184 -9.96 -3.38 27.68
C GLU A 184 -10.99 -3.39 26.54
N GLU A 185 -12.27 -3.12 26.84
CA GLU A 185 -13.31 -2.95 25.81
C GLU A 185 -13.05 -1.69 24.98
N ALA A 186 -12.61 -0.59 25.59
CA ALA A 186 -12.24 0.64 24.91
C ALA A 186 -11.05 0.44 23.95
N LYS A 187 -10.03 -0.29 24.37
CA LYS A 187 -8.87 -0.68 23.52
C LYS A 187 -9.31 -1.52 22.35
N ALA A 188 -10.11 -2.57 22.59
CA ALA A 188 -10.63 -3.43 21.53
C ALA A 188 -11.46 -2.65 20.50
N ALA A 189 -12.32 -1.73 20.95
CA ALA A 189 -13.14 -0.86 20.09
C ALA A 189 -12.26 0.09 19.26
N LEU A 190 -11.19 0.64 19.83
CA LEU A 190 -10.27 1.52 19.13
C LEU A 190 -9.41 0.77 18.10
N GLN A 191 -8.97 -0.45 18.42
CA GLN A 191 -8.30 -1.35 17.48
C GLN A 191 -9.22 -1.76 16.33
N ALA A 192 -10.49 -2.04 16.63
CA ALA A 192 -11.50 -2.32 15.62
C ALA A 192 -11.70 -1.10 14.68
N ALA A 193 -11.78 0.12 15.23
CA ALA A 193 -11.83 1.33 14.41
C ALA A 193 -10.60 1.45 13.48
N LEU A 194 -9.40 1.26 13.99
CA LEU A 194 -8.16 1.28 13.20
C LEU A 194 -8.12 0.20 12.12
N SER A 195 -8.78 -0.94 12.32
CA SER A 195 -8.87 -2.01 11.31
C SER A 195 -9.86 -1.72 10.17
N THR A 196 -10.67 -0.66 10.29
CA THR A 196 -11.62 -0.24 9.23
C THR A 196 -11.01 0.65 8.16
N LEU A 197 -9.73 0.98 8.25
CA LEU A 197 -9.05 1.75 7.21
C LEU A 197 -9.16 1.05 5.85
N VAL A 198 -9.40 1.84 4.81
CA VAL A 198 -9.63 1.34 3.45
C VAL A 198 -8.43 1.64 2.57
N GLU A 199 -7.89 0.61 1.95
CA GLU A 199 -6.88 0.78 0.89
C GLU A 199 -7.55 0.84 -0.48
N THR A 200 -7.26 1.90 -1.23
CA THR A 200 -7.59 1.99 -2.66
C THR A 200 -6.32 1.83 -3.48
N ARG A 201 -6.40 1.13 -4.61
CA ARG A 201 -5.25 0.83 -5.46
C ARG A 201 -5.46 1.34 -6.87
N SER A 202 -4.42 1.96 -7.44
CA SER A 202 -4.33 2.28 -8.86
C SER A 202 -3.18 1.49 -9.46
N VAL A 203 -3.47 0.72 -10.52
CA VAL A 203 -2.51 -0.16 -11.18
C VAL A 203 -2.16 0.41 -12.55
N HIS A 204 -0.87 0.55 -12.84
CA HIS A 204 -0.34 1.04 -14.09
C HIS A 204 0.60 -0.01 -14.70
N PRO A 205 0.21 -0.69 -15.81
CA PRO A 205 1.02 -1.72 -16.44
C PRO A 205 2.34 -1.15 -16.98
N LEU A 206 3.47 -1.67 -16.52
CA LEU A 206 4.80 -1.25 -16.95
C LEU A 206 5.05 -1.45 -18.46
N PRO A 207 4.64 -2.57 -19.09
CA PRO A 207 4.84 -2.75 -20.51
C PRO A 207 4.17 -1.66 -21.37
N ALA A 208 2.95 -1.27 -21.01
CA ALA A 208 2.22 -0.21 -21.70
C ALA A 208 2.87 1.17 -21.49
N LEU A 209 3.35 1.45 -20.27
CA LEU A 209 4.07 2.68 -19.96
C LEU A 209 5.37 2.76 -20.76
N ARG A 210 6.17 1.70 -20.76
CA ARG A 210 7.43 1.63 -21.50
C ARG A 210 7.23 1.80 -23.01
N ALA A 211 6.24 1.11 -23.58
CA ALA A 211 5.91 1.26 -24.99
C ALA A 211 5.57 2.71 -25.36
N ARG A 212 4.77 3.39 -24.54
CA ARG A 212 4.43 4.82 -24.74
C ARG A 212 5.66 5.72 -24.65
N LEU A 213 6.56 5.48 -23.70
CA LEU A 213 7.79 6.27 -23.53
C LEU A 213 8.76 6.06 -24.70
N LEU A 214 8.92 4.81 -25.18
CA LEU A 214 9.73 4.49 -26.35
C LEU A 214 9.20 5.13 -27.62
N LEU A 215 7.89 5.10 -27.84
CA LEU A 215 7.26 5.77 -28.99
C LEU A 215 7.50 7.28 -28.94
N LYS A 216 7.28 7.91 -27.78
CA LYS A 216 7.55 9.34 -27.59
C LYS A 216 9.02 9.69 -27.86
N ARG A 217 9.95 8.85 -27.42
CA ARG A 217 11.38 9.04 -27.68
C ARG A 217 11.69 8.92 -29.17
N ALA A 218 11.11 7.91 -29.84
CA ALA A 218 11.27 7.73 -31.28
C ALA A 218 10.73 8.95 -32.08
N GLU A 219 9.58 9.50 -31.68
CA GLU A 219 9.03 10.74 -32.28
C GLU A 219 10.01 11.91 -32.14
N THR A 220 10.59 12.13 -30.96
CA THR A 220 11.57 13.19 -30.72
C THR A 220 12.83 13.00 -31.58
N LEU A 221 13.36 11.77 -31.69
CA LEU A 221 14.53 11.47 -32.51
C LEU A 221 14.27 11.70 -34.00
N VAL A 222 13.05 11.44 -34.48
CA VAL A 222 12.65 11.71 -35.86
C VAL A 222 12.57 13.21 -36.12
N GLU A 223 12.00 13.98 -35.18
CA GLU A 223 11.90 15.45 -35.26
C GLU A 223 13.30 16.10 -35.25
N ASP A 224 14.23 15.60 -34.43
CA ASP A 224 15.61 16.08 -34.35
C ASP A 224 16.48 15.64 -35.56
N GLY A 225 15.94 14.92 -36.52
CA GLY A 225 16.64 14.43 -37.70
C GLY A 225 17.62 13.28 -37.43
N GLN A 226 17.62 12.71 -36.23
CA GLN A 226 18.42 11.56 -35.84
C GLN A 226 17.70 10.26 -36.22
N ARG A 227 17.59 9.99 -37.52
CA ARG A 227 17.20 8.66 -37.98
C ARG A 227 18.40 7.75 -37.79
N SER A 228 18.36 6.86 -36.80
CA SER A 228 19.32 5.75 -36.74
C SER A 228 19.11 4.87 -37.96
N GLU A 229 20.19 4.56 -38.60
CA GLU A 229 20.31 3.62 -39.72
C GLU A 229 19.85 2.21 -39.34
#